data_c600fecbdcbccf17b118b64d25cd3822
#
_entry.id   c600fecbdcbccf17b118b64d25cd3822
#
_cell.length_a   1.000
_cell.length_b   1.000
_cell.length_c   1.000
_cell.angle_alpha   90.00
_cell.angle_beta   90.00
_cell.angle_gamma   90.00
#
_symmetry.space_group_name_H-M   'P 1'
#
loop_
_entity.id
_entity.type
_entity.pdbx_description
1 polymer ?
#
loop_
_entity_poly.entity_id
_entity_poly.type
_entity_poly.pdbx_seq_one_letter_code
_entity_poly.pdbx_strand_id
1 'polypeptide(L)'
;MKTFYVNVRYLIVPVMTVLTIYGLFLGGIYAWTGVFLFGLNIILDTATKNIHLRADFDENGNSFGIKTFQYIVMYLMLPIFIVLQCALAWNLYQFTTSSTVAVEALIGAILSTGLWAGLGIIYGHELSHNKREGFSVSRAIMALSGASHFTYEDVYHQNLELGHQNDPATAPRGRNVYWHTWLSHFGQSKFSFDLEKQKLERHNKSFFSLDNKWILGYLYSLPSIVLFVWSGGI
;
A
#
# COMPACT_ATOMS: atom_id res chain seq x y z
N MET A 1 -18.37 3.76 -24.67
CA MET A 1 -18.48 4.58 -23.45
C MET A 1 -18.17 3.79 -22.17
N LYS A 2 -18.76 2.61 -21.91
CA LYS A 2 -18.50 1.81 -20.69
C LYS A 2 -17.01 1.49 -20.50
N THR A 3 -16.35 0.94 -21.54
CA THR A 3 -14.90 0.63 -21.50
C THR A 3 -14.04 1.83 -21.14
N PHE A 4 -14.31 3.01 -21.71
CA PHE A 4 -13.59 4.24 -21.39
C PHE A 4 -13.77 4.62 -19.91
N TYR A 5 -15.00 4.60 -19.44
CA TYR A 5 -15.32 4.94 -18.05
C TYR A 5 -14.65 4.01 -17.04
N VAL A 6 -14.70 2.69 -17.26
CA VAL A 6 -14.06 1.70 -16.39
C VAL A 6 -12.55 1.93 -16.33
N ASN A 7 -11.89 2.16 -17.47
CA ASN A 7 -10.45 2.39 -17.49
C ASN A 7 -10.04 3.72 -16.83
N VAL A 8 -10.81 4.81 -17.05
CA VAL A 8 -10.54 6.11 -16.43
C VAL A 8 -10.59 6.03 -14.90
N ARG A 9 -11.49 5.23 -14.33
CA ARG A 9 -11.57 5.01 -12.86
C ARG A 9 -10.27 4.45 -12.28
N TYR A 10 -9.55 3.59 -13.01
CA TYR A 10 -8.25 3.08 -12.58
C TYR A 10 -7.17 4.16 -12.46
N LEU A 11 -7.35 5.32 -13.14
CA LEU A 11 -6.41 6.43 -13.06
C LEU A 11 -6.65 7.36 -11.85
N ILE A 12 -7.75 7.23 -11.15
CA ILE A 12 -8.11 8.14 -10.03
C ILE A 12 -6.99 8.14 -8.98
N VAL A 13 -6.63 6.98 -8.46
CA VAL A 13 -5.60 6.87 -7.42
C VAL A 13 -4.21 7.31 -7.91
N PRO A 14 -3.70 6.85 -9.08
CA PRO A 14 -2.47 7.39 -9.64
C PRO A 14 -2.45 8.91 -9.76
N VAL A 15 -3.50 9.50 -10.33
CA VAL A 15 -3.60 10.96 -10.52
C VAL A 15 -3.61 11.69 -9.18
N MET A 16 -4.42 11.23 -8.23
CA MET A 16 -4.48 11.82 -6.89
C MET A 16 -3.15 11.70 -6.15
N THR A 17 -2.44 10.57 -6.31
CA THR A 17 -1.11 10.38 -5.72
C THR A 17 -0.09 11.35 -6.35
N VAL A 18 -0.12 11.54 -7.68
CA VAL A 18 0.76 12.52 -8.36
C VAL A 18 0.46 13.94 -7.92
N LEU A 19 -0.81 14.32 -7.76
CA LEU A 19 -1.19 15.64 -7.21
C LEU A 19 -0.72 15.79 -5.76
N THR A 20 -0.77 14.74 -4.96
CA THR A 20 -0.21 14.72 -3.60
C THR A 20 1.30 14.97 -3.63
N ILE A 21 2.04 14.26 -4.48
CA ILE A 21 3.48 14.45 -4.68
C ILE A 21 3.79 15.91 -5.05
N TYR A 22 3.02 16.48 -5.96
CA TYR A 22 3.19 17.89 -6.35
C TYR A 22 2.98 18.83 -5.15
N GLY A 23 1.92 18.61 -4.35
CA GLY A 23 1.68 19.37 -3.13
C GLY A 23 2.81 19.24 -2.10
N LEU A 24 3.39 18.05 -1.94
CA LEU A 24 4.54 17.81 -1.07
C LEU A 24 5.78 18.59 -1.51
N PHE A 25 6.06 18.71 -2.79
CA PHE A 25 7.18 19.51 -3.30
C PHE A 25 6.96 21.01 -3.17
N LEU A 26 5.71 21.48 -3.23
CA LEU A 26 5.38 22.89 -2.94
C LEU A 26 5.56 23.23 -1.46
N GLY A 27 5.37 22.26 -0.56
CA GLY A 27 5.54 22.45 0.88
C GLY A 27 4.46 23.32 1.54
N GLY A 28 4.69 23.72 2.78
CA GLY A 28 3.76 24.56 3.54
C GLY A 28 2.35 23.97 3.61
N ILE A 29 1.32 24.80 3.36
CA ILE A 29 -0.08 24.36 3.38
C ILE A 29 -0.38 23.29 2.30
N TYR A 30 0.36 23.27 1.19
CA TYR A 30 0.17 22.31 0.12
C TYR A 30 0.60 20.87 0.51
N ALA A 31 1.37 20.70 1.59
CA ALA A 31 1.67 19.38 2.13
C ALA A 31 0.42 18.62 2.59
N TRP A 32 -0.70 19.31 2.84
CA TRP A 32 -2.00 18.74 3.16
C TRP A 32 -2.83 18.29 1.95
N THR A 33 -2.34 18.51 0.73
CA THR A 33 -3.06 18.16 -0.51
C THR A 33 -3.54 16.71 -0.50
N GLY A 34 -2.72 15.77 -0.04
CA GLY A 34 -3.10 14.36 0.00
C GLY A 34 -4.25 14.07 0.96
N VAL A 35 -4.26 14.71 2.13
CA VAL A 35 -5.35 14.59 3.11
C VAL A 35 -6.65 15.14 2.51
N PHE A 36 -6.58 16.32 1.87
CA PHE A 36 -7.73 16.94 1.23
C PHE A 36 -8.30 16.07 0.11
N LEU A 37 -7.45 15.57 -0.80
CA LEU A 37 -7.86 14.71 -1.90
C LEU A 37 -8.45 13.39 -1.42
N PHE A 38 -7.90 12.82 -0.34
CA PHE A 38 -8.44 11.60 0.27
C PHE A 38 -9.83 11.84 0.86
N GLY A 39 -10.02 12.96 1.59
CA GLY A 39 -11.34 13.36 2.10
C GLY A 39 -12.35 13.60 0.98
N LEU A 40 -11.92 14.28 -0.09
CA LEU A 40 -12.74 14.48 -1.29
C LEU A 40 -13.16 13.13 -1.93
N ASN A 41 -12.24 12.19 -2.02
CA ASN A 41 -12.54 10.86 -2.55
C ASN A 41 -13.61 10.14 -1.71
N ILE A 42 -13.54 10.19 -0.38
CA ILE A 42 -14.57 9.64 0.51
C ILE A 42 -15.94 10.31 0.28
N ILE A 43 -15.96 11.63 0.16
CA ILE A 43 -17.21 12.38 -0.09
C ILE A 43 -17.82 11.96 -1.44
N LEU A 44 -17.02 11.89 -2.49
CA LEU A 44 -17.46 11.50 -3.83
C LEU A 44 -17.99 10.05 -3.84
N ASP A 45 -17.27 9.14 -3.19
CA ASP A 45 -17.70 7.74 -3.07
C ASP A 45 -19.04 7.63 -2.34
N THR A 46 -19.19 8.34 -1.22
CA THR A 46 -20.44 8.38 -0.45
C THR A 46 -21.58 8.99 -1.25
N ALA A 47 -21.33 10.04 -2.03
CA ALA A 47 -22.33 10.72 -2.84
C ALA A 47 -22.80 9.88 -4.02
N THR A 48 -21.94 9.06 -4.60
CA THR A 48 -22.25 8.20 -5.75
C THR A 48 -22.98 6.92 -5.39
N LYS A 49 -23.10 6.58 -4.11
CA LYS A 49 -23.91 5.48 -3.54
C LYS A 49 -23.79 4.15 -4.28
N ASN A 50 -22.60 3.66 -4.53
CA ASN A 50 -22.41 2.31 -5.11
C ASN A 50 -23.22 2.01 -6.40
N ILE A 51 -23.66 3.03 -7.13
CA ILE A 51 -24.54 2.89 -8.30
C ILE A 51 -23.90 2.02 -9.41
N HIS A 52 -22.58 1.77 -9.33
CA HIS A 52 -21.80 1.30 -10.47
C HIS A 52 -21.13 -0.06 -10.32
N LEU A 53 -21.22 -0.76 -9.19
CA LEU A 53 -20.53 -2.04 -8.99
C LEU A 53 -20.93 -3.14 -10.00
N ARG A 54 -22.17 -3.10 -10.53
CA ARG A 54 -22.64 -4.03 -11.56
C ARG A 54 -22.45 -3.53 -12.99
N ALA A 55 -22.14 -2.23 -13.18
CA ALA A 55 -21.99 -1.64 -14.49
C ALA A 55 -20.63 -1.93 -15.17
N ASP A 56 -19.70 -2.46 -14.42
CA ASP A 56 -18.32 -2.73 -14.88
C ASP A 56 -18.20 -4.10 -15.58
N PHE A 57 -19.23 -4.93 -15.52
CA PHE A 57 -19.27 -6.26 -16.10
C PHE A 57 -20.42 -6.41 -17.11
N ASP A 58 -20.22 -7.27 -18.10
CA ASP A 58 -21.27 -7.70 -19.03
C ASP A 58 -22.19 -8.76 -18.39
N GLU A 59 -23.21 -9.20 -19.12
CA GLU A 59 -24.15 -10.24 -18.69
C GLU A 59 -23.44 -11.61 -18.46
N ASN A 60 -22.27 -11.82 -19.06
CA ASN A 60 -21.44 -13.01 -18.93
C ASN A 60 -20.37 -12.89 -17.83
N GLY A 61 -20.34 -11.79 -17.10
CA GLY A 61 -19.35 -11.54 -16.04
C GLY A 61 -18.00 -11.08 -16.53
N ASN A 62 -17.84 -10.70 -17.82
CA ASN A 62 -16.57 -10.15 -18.33
C ASN A 62 -16.51 -8.65 -18.04
N SER A 63 -15.35 -8.19 -17.56
CA SER A 63 -15.11 -6.77 -17.33
C SER A 63 -15.06 -5.99 -18.64
N PHE A 64 -15.69 -4.80 -18.66
CA PHE A 64 -15.53 -3.82 -19.74
C PHE A 64 -14.15 -3.15 -19.75
N GLY A 65 -13.34 -3.35 -18.70
CA GLY A 65 -12.00 -2.81 -18.60
C GLY A 65 -11.00 -3.53 -19.53
N ILE A 66 -10.01 -2.79 -20.04
CA ILE A 66 -8.90 -3.36 -20.80
C ILE A 66 -7.87 -3.89 -19.81
N LYS A 67 -7.78 -5.20 -19.64
CA LYS A 67 -6.87 -5.84 -18.67
C LYS A 67 -5.43 -5.34 -18.80
N THR A 68 -4.90 -5.26 -20.01
CA THR A 68 -3.52 -4.77 -20.25
C THR A 68 -3.34 -3.36 -19.71
N PHE A 69 -4.31 -2.45 -19.93
CA PHE A 69 -4.26 -1.10 -19.39
C PHE A 69 -4.26 -1.08 -17.87
N GLN A 70 -5.14 -1.88 -17.25
CA GLN A 70 -5.22 -2.00 -15.79
C GLN A 70 -3.90 -2.49 -15.20
N TYR A 71 -3.27 -3.51 -15.80
CA TYR A 71 -1.95 -3.98 -15.38
C TYR A 71 -0.86 -2.91 -15.54
N ILE A 72 -0.82 -2.19 -16.65
CA ILE A 72 0.13 -1.08 -16.83
C ILE A 72 -0.02 -0.07 -15.70
N VAL A 73 -1.25 0.32 -15.36
CA VAL A 73 -1.51 1.25 -14.26
C VAL A 73 -1.00 0.70 -12.93
N MET A 74 -1.25 -0.60 -12.64
CA MET A 74 -0.77 -1.24 -11.41
C MET A 74 0.77 -1.23 -11.32
N TYR A 75 1.47 -1.55 -12.40
CA TYR A 75 2.94 -1.50 -12.44
C TYR A 75 3.49 -0.07 -12.29
N LEU A 76 2.82 0.94 -12.85
CA LEU A 76 3.18 2.34 -12.72
C LEU A 76 3.06 2.86 -11.28
N MET A 77 2.27 2.21 -10.43
CA MET A 77 2.18 2.61 -9.01
C MET A 77 3.51 2.46 -8.27
N LEU A 78 4.36 1.50 -8.64
CA LEU A 78 5.67 1.35 -8.00
C LEU A 78 6.55 2.60 -8.13
N PRO A 79 6.87 3.10 -9.33
CA PRO A 79 7.64 4.34 -9.45
C PRO A 79 6.93 5.55 -8.84
N ILE A 80 5.60 5.64 -8.91
CA ILE A 80 4.85 6.72 -8.27
C ILE A 80 5.03 6.68 -6.75
N PHE A 81 4.96 5.51 -6.10
CA PHE A 81 5.19 5.40 -4.67
C PHE A 81 6.64 5.65 -4.26
N ILE A 82 7.61 5.28 -5.07
CA ILE A 82 9.02 5.65 -4.82
C ILE A 82 9.14 7.18 -4.79
N VAL A 83 8.57 7.88 -5.78
CA VAL A 83 8.61 9.35 -5.81
C VAL A 83 7.83 9.96 -4.64
N LEU A 84 6.72 9.36 -4.22
CA LEU A 84 5.96 9.78 -3.04
C LEU A 84 6.82 9.71 -1.77
N GLN A 85 7.57 8.61 -1.56
CA GLN A 85 8.48 8.47 -0.43
C GLN A 85 9.64 9.48 -0.50
N CYS A 86 10.20 9.72 -1.69
CA CYS A 86 11.22 10.75 -1.89
C CYS A 86 10.69 12.15 -1.58
N ALA A 87 9.43 12.47 -1.93
CA ALA A 87 8.80 13.74 -1.62
C ALA A 87 8.59 13.94 -0.12
N LEU A 88 8.23 12.88 0.63
CA LEU A 88 8.18 12.94 2.10
C LEU A 88 9.59 13.14 2.68
N ALA A 89 10.59 12.39 2.22
CA ALA A 89 11.96 12.52 2.67
C ALA A 89 12.51 13.94 2.40
N TRP A 90 12.14 14.55 1.28
CA TRP A 90 12.44 15.96 0.99
C TRP A 90 11.84 16.90 2.03
N ASN A 91 10.58 16.73 2.40
CA ASN A 91 9.94 17.54 3.44
C ASN A 91 10.64 17.37 4.80
N LEU A 92 11.01 16.14 5.15
CA LEU A 92 11.74 15.84 6.38
C LEU A 92 13.13 16.50 6.37
N TYR A 93 13.86 16.40 5.27
CA TYR A 93 15.16 17.07 5.11
C TYR A 93 15.05 18.58 5.25
N GLN A 94 14.06 19.19 4.61
CA GLN A 94 13.81 20.63 4.72
C GLN A 94 13.46 21.04 6.17
N PHE A 95 12.70 20.21 6.87
CA PHE A 95 12.35 20.45 8.27
C PHE A 95 13.58 20.38 9.19
N THR A 96 14.49 19.44 8.96
CA THR A 96 15.70 19.27 9.80
C THR A 96 16.80 20.27 9.49
N THR A 97 16.89 20.77 8.25
CA THR A 97 17.96 21.68 7.80
C THR A 97 17.55 23.14 7.73
N SER A 98 16.25 23.42 7.68
CA SER A 98 15.70 24.77 7.52
C SER A 98 14.76 25.10 8.67
N SER A 99 15.03 26.18 9.38
CA SER A 99 14.15 26.69 10.43
C SER A 99 12.84 27.30 9.90
N THR A 100 12.63 27.28 8.59
CA THR A 100 11.46 27.92 7.93
C THR A 100 10.28 26.96 7.74
N VAL A 101 10.50 25.65 7.87
CA VAL A 101 9.42 24.67 7.71
C VAL A 101 8.66 24.49 9.03
N ALA A 102 7.37 24.77 9.00
CA ALA A 102 6.49 24.60 10.16
C ALA A 102 6.19 23.12 10.45
N VAL A 103 6.03 22.77 11.72
CA VAL A 103 5.67 21.40 12.17
C VAL A 103 4.38 20.93 11.52
N GLU A 104 3.40 21.84 11.35
CA GLU A 104 2.12 21.54 10.71
C GLU A 104 2.29 21.06 9.25
N ALA A 105 3.25 21.65 8.53
CA ALA A 105 3.54 21.22 7.16
C ALA A 105 4.12 19.80 7.13
N LEU A 106 5.02 19.46 8.06
CA LEU A 106 5.55 18.11 8.19
C LEU A 106 4.47 17.11 8.57
N ILE A 107 3.57 17.45 9.50
CA ILE A 107 2.42 16.61 9.85
C ILE A 107 1.55 16.37 8.61
N GLY A 108 1.25 17.42 7.85
CA GLY A 108 0.51 17.32 6.60
C GLY A 108 1.19 16.40 5.59
N ALA A 109 2.51 16.48 5.45
CA ALA A 109 3.29 15.63 4.56
C ALA A 109 3.24 14.14 4.99
N ILE A 110 3.39 13.86 6.27
CA ILE A 110 3.32 12.50 6.83
C ILE A 110 1.93 11.90 6.61
N LEU A 111 0.87 12.63 6.97
CA LEU A 111 -0.50 12.16 6.81
C LEU A 111 -0.86 11.96 5.34
N SER A 112 -0.53 12.92 4.46
CA SER A 112 -0.76 12.82 3.03
C SER A 112 -0.07 11.60 2.43
N THR A 113 1.21 11.39 2.75
CA THR A 113 1.97 10.24 2.26
C THR A 113 1.40 8.93 2.81
N GLY A 114 1.11 8.86 4.11
CA GLY A 114 0.59 7.65 4.75
C GLY A 114 -0.75 7.20 4.17
N LEU A 115 -1.68 8.11 3.93
CA LEU A 115 -2.98 7.81 3.34
C LEU A 115 -2.86 7.22 1.92
N TRP A 116 -2.05 7.85 1.06
CA TRP A 116 -1.89 7.38 -0.32
C TRP A 116 -0.99 6.14 -0.43
N ALA A 117 0.05 6.02 0.39
CA ALA A 117 0.84 4.80 0.48
C ALA A 117 0.00 3.62 1.00
N GLY A 118 -0.90 3.86 1.96
CA GLY A 118 -1.84 2.84 2.44
C GLY A 118 -2.75 2.29 1.34
N LEU A 119 -3.22 3.12 0.40
CA LEU A 119 -3.95 2.65 -0.78
C LEU A 119 -3.07 1.79 -1.72
N GLY A 120 -1.77 1.88 -1.62
CA GLY A 120 -0.82 1.03 -2.34
C GLY A 120 -0.99 -0.45 -2.05
N ILE A 121 -1.47 -0.80 -0.87
CA ILE A 121 -1.77 -2.19 -0.48
C ILE A 121 -2.72 -2.84 -1.48
N ILE A 122 -3.72 -2.11 -1.99
CA ILE A 122 -4.69 -2.62 -2.99
C ILE A 122 -3.96 -3.05 -4.27
N TYR A 123 -3.06 -2.21 -4.79
CA TYR A 123 -2.29 -2.53 -6.00
C TYR A 123 -1.28 -3.66 -5.76
N GLY A 124 -0.64 -3.66 -4.60
CA GLY A 124 0.25 -4.74 -4.19
C GLY A 124 -0.50 -6.06 -4.07
N HIS A 125 -1.69 -6.07 -3.49
CA HIS A 125 -2.55 -7.24 -3.37
C HIS A 125 -2.91 -7.81 -4.76
N GLU A 126 -3.46 -7.01 -5.66
CA GLU A 126 -3.81 -7.46 -7.01
C GLU A 126 -2.61 -8.02 -7.80
N LEU A 127 -1.43 -7.42 -7.63
CA LEU A 127 -0.20 -7.91 -8.27
C LEU A 127 0.34 -9.18 -7.61
N SER A 128 0.03 -9.47 -6.34
CA SER A 128 0.49 -10.66 -5.64
C SER A 128 -0.07 -11.95 -6.24
N HIS A 129 -1.27 -11.88 -6.80
CA HIS A 129 -1.95 -13.00 -7.47
C HIS A 129 -1.53 -13.18 -8.94
N ASN A 130 -0.63 -12.33 -9.44
CA ASN A 130 -0.17 -12.37 -10.82
C ASN A 130 1.11 -13.23 -10.96
N LYS A 131 1.67 -13.28 -12.18
CA LYS A 131 2.90 -14.01 -12.49
C LYS A 131 4.07 -13.54 -11.62
N ARG A 132 5.19 -14.28 -11.70
CA ARG A 132 6.39 -14.05 -10.89
C ARG A 132 6.88 -12.60 -10.86
N GLU A 133 6.81 -11.90 -12.00
CA GLU A 133 7.21 -10.48 -12.09
C GLU A 133 6.27 -9.59 -11.28
N GLY A 134 4.95 -9.83 -11.37
CA GLY A 134 3.94 -9.11 -10.58
C GLY A 134 4.14 -9.30 -9.10
N PHE A 135 4.46 -10.52 -8.66
CA PHE A 135 4.75 -10.81 -7.26
C PHE A 135 5.94 -10.01 -6.70
N SER A 136 7.01 -9.81 -7.49
CA SER A 136 8.16 -9.00 -7.08
C SER A 136 7.81 -7.52 -6.94
N VAL A 137 7.04 -6.98 -7.87
CA VAL A 137 6.54 -5.60 -7.82
C VAL A 137 5.57 -5.40 -6.65
N SER A 138 4.66 -6.36 -6.42
CA SER A 138 3.78 -6.41 -5.25
C SER A 138 4.54 -6.23 -3.95
N ARG A 139 5.62 -7.00 -3.75
CA ARG A 139 6.45 -6.93 -2.54
C ARG A 139 7.10 -5.57 -2.35
N ALA A 140 7.57 -4.95 -3.43
CA ALA A 140 8.14 -3.61 -3.37
C ALA A 140 7.08 -2.56 -2.99
N ILE A 141 5.88 -2.61 -3.59
CA ILE A 141 4.76 -1.72 -3.24
C ILE A 141 4.35 -1.93 -1.79
N MET A 142 4.19 -3.18 -1.33
CA MET A 142 3.83 -3.48 0.05
C MET A 142 4.89 -2.98 1.04
N ALA A 143 6.17 -3.09 0.70
CA ALA A 143 7.25 -2.57 1.53
C ALA A 143 7.21 -1.04 1.66
N LEU A 144 6.93 -0.33 0.56
CA LEU A 144 6.76 1.13 0.54
C LEU A 144 5.51 1.58 1.32
N SER A 145 4.51 0.70 1.44
CA SER A 145 3.28 0.94 2.21
C SER A 145 3.40 0.52 3.69
N GLY A 146 4.56 0.01 4.13
CA GLY A 146 4.76 -0.49 5.50
C GLY A 146 4.16 -1.87 5.78
N ALA A 147 3.69 -2.58 4.76
CA ALA A 147 3.01 -3.87 4.85
C ALA A 147 3.82 -5.04 4.24
N SER A 148 5.14 -5.06 4.47
CA SER A 148 6.06 -6.04 3.86
C SER A 148 5.70 -7.51 4.11
N HIS A 149 5.07 -7.80 5.24
CA HIS A 149 4.62 -9.15 5.61
C HIS A 149 3.36 -9.57 4.84
N PHE A 150 2.54 -8.61 4.42
CA PHE A 150 1.19 -8.85 3.90
C PHE A 150 1.19 -9.68 2.60
N THR A 151 2.10 -9.41 1.65
CA THR A 151 2.18 -10.19 0.39
C THR A 151 2.34 -11.69 0.66
N TYR A 152 3.07 -12.03 1.72
CA TYR A 152 3.33 -13.44 2.05
C TYR A 152 2.14 -14.08 2.75
N GLU A 153 1.56 -13.36 3.68
CA GLU A 153 0.38 -13.78 4.42
C GLU A 153 -0.84 -13.93 3.51
N ASP A 154 -1.08 -12.95 2.65
CA ASP A 154 -2.20 -12.93 1.72
C ASP A 154 -2.19 -14.15 0.76
N VAL A 155 -1.06 -14.42 0.10
CA VAL A 155 -0.96 -15.50 -0.88
C VAL A 155 -1.03 -16.89 -0.24
N TYR A 156 -0.47 -17.07 0.96
CA TYR A 156 -0.30 -18.39 1.56
C TYR A 156 -1.28 -18.69 2.70
N HIS A 157 -1.86 -17.69 3.35
CA HIS A 157 -2.72 -17.88 4.51
C HIS A 157 -4.18 -17.52 4.26
N GLN A 158 -4.48 -16.31 3.77
CA GLN A 158 -5.86 -15.85 3.62
C GLN A 158 -6.71 -16.78 2.74
N ASN A 159 -6.10 -17.44 1.77
CA ASN A 159 -6.80 -18.43 0.93
C ASN A 159 -7.16 -19.73 1.66
N LEU A 160 -6.55 -20.02 2.81
CA LEU A 160 -6.74 -21.29 3.53
C LEU A 160 -7.58 -21.15 4.81
N GLU A 161 -7.47 -20.03 5.52
CA GLU A 161 -8.06 -19.87 6.86
C GLU A 161 -8.93 -18.63 7.04
N LEU A 162 -9.32 -17.96 5.94
CA LEU A 162 -10.17 -16.77 5.99
C LEU A 162 -11.46 -17.04 6.78
N GLY A 163 -11.70 -16.21 7.80
CA GLY A 163 -12.89 -16.31 8.64
C GLY A 163 -12.83 -17.32 9.79
N HIS A 164 -11.72 -18.05 9.94
CA HIS A 164 -11.51 -18.91 11.10
C HIS A 164 -11.18 -18.10 12.35
N GLN A 165 -11.44 -18.68 13.55
CA GLN A 165 -11.19 -18.00 14.83
C GLN A 165 -9.71 -17.64 15.05
N ASN A 166 -8.80 -18.35 14.42
CA ASN A 166 -7.35 -18.13 14.50
C ASN A 166 -6.81 -17.16 13.42
N ASP A 167 -7.66 -16.71 12.51
CA ASP A 167 -7.28 -15.75 11.50
C ASP A 167 -7.08 -14.36 12.11
N PRO A 168 -5.85 -13.82 12.13
CA PRO A 168 -5.58 -12.50 12.71
C PRO A 168 -6.21 -11.36 11.92
N ALA A 169 -6.58 -11.58 10.65
CA ALA A 169 -7.25 -10.61 9.81
C ALA A 169 -8.76 -10.54 10.07
N THR A 170 -9.35 -11.60 10.62
CA THR A 170 -10.79 -11.64 10.92
C THR A 170 -11.12 -10.98 12.26
N ALA A 171 -11.93 -9.90 12.21
CA ALA A 171 -12.39 -9.20 13.40
C ALA A 171 -13.53 -9.96 14.11
N PRO A 172 -13.38 -10.36 15.37
CA PRO A 172 -14.51 -10.83 16.16
C PRO A 172 -15.59 -9.75 16.29
N ARG A 173 -16.85 -10.19 16.29
CA ARG A 173 -18.00 -9.28 16.40
C ARG A 173 -17.88 -8.39 17.65
N GLY A 174 -18.06 -7.08 17.49
CA GLY A 174 -17.99 -6.09 18.56
C GLY A 174 -16.58 -5.61 18.92
N ARG A 175 -15.53 -6.10 18.28
CA ARG A 175 -14.18 -5.60 18.50
C ARG A 175 -14.02 -4.16 17.96
N ASN A 176 -13.38 -3.30 18.77
CA ASN A 176 -13.04 -1.94 18.35
C ASN A 176 -12.07 -1.97 17.17
N VAL A 177 -12.35 -1.19 16.12
CA VAL A 177 -11.57 -1.16 14.87
C VAL A 177 -10.11 -0.75 15.10
N TYR A 178 -9.85 0.26 15.91
CA TYR A 178 -8.49 0.73 16.17
C TYR A 178 -7.65 -0.34 16.88
N TRP A 179 -8.23 -1.01 17.87
CA TRP A 179 -7.57 -2.11 18.55
C TRP A 179 -7.39 -3.32 17.65
N HIS A 180 -8.39 -3.62 16.80
CA HIS A 180 -8.27 -4.71 15.83
C HIS A 180 -7.16 -4.46 14.81
N THR A 181 -7.01 -3.24 14.32
CA THR A 181 -5.95 -2.89 13.37
C THR A 181 -4.56 -3.24 13.92
N TRP A 182 -4.28 -2.89 15.18
CA TRP A 182 -3.02 -3.26 15.82
C TRP A 182 -2.85 -4.77 15.97
N LEU A 183 -3.85 -5.46 16.49
CA LEU A 183 -3.80 -6.91 16.69
C LEU A 183 -3.67 -7.66 15.36
N SER A 184 -4.38 -7.22 14.34
CA SER A 184 -4.32 -7.81 13.00
C SER A 184 -2.93 -7.63 12.38
N HIS A 185 -2.38 -6.43 12.42
CA HIS A 185 -1.05 -6.15 11.86
C HIS A 185 0.06 -7.02 12.50
N PHE A 186 0.12 -7.06 13.82
CA PHE A 186 1.11 -7.89 14.51
C PHE A 186 0.82 -9.38 14.38
N GLY A 187 -0.45 -9.76 14.41
CA GLY A 187 -0.89 -11.15 14.24
C GLY A 187 -0.51 -11.71 12.88
N GLN A 188 -0.77 -10.97 11.81
CA GLN A 188 -0.41 -11.34 10.44
C GLN A 188 1.11 -11.43 10.26
N SER A 189 1.86 -10.47 10.81
CA SER A 189 3.33 -10.49 10.76
C SER A 189 3.90 -11.71 11.49
N LYS A 190 3.40 -12.01 12.69
CA LYS A 190 3.78 -13.19 13.46
C LYS A 190 3.43 -14.47 12.72
N PHE A 191 2.23 -14.55 12.17
CA PHE A 191 1.79 -15.72 11.41
C PHE A 191 2.67 -15.98 10.19
N SER A 192 2.97 -14.95 9.41
CA SER A 192 3.87 -15.04 8.25
C SER A 192 5.27 -15.50 8.66
N PHE A 193 5.77 -15.03 9.81
CA PHE A 193 7.03 -15.48 10.39
C PHE A 193 7.02 -16.98 10.72
N ASP A 194 5.99 -17.43 11.46
CA ASP A 194 5.85 -18.81 11.89
C ASP A 194 5.71 -19.77 10.69
N LEU A 195 4.95 -19.36 9.67
CA LEU A 195 4.77 -20.11 8.44
C LEU A 195 6.09 -20.30 7.68
N GLU A 196 6.85 -19.22 7.50
CA GLU A 196 8.13 -19.27 6.78
C GLU A 196 9.17 -20.08 7.55
N LYS A 197 9.19 -19.97 8.89
CA LYS A 197 10.05 -20.78 9.75
C LYS A 197 9.78 -22.26 9.57
N GLN A 198 8.52 -22.70 9.67
CA GLN A 198 8.13 -24.10 9.47
C GLN A 198 8.50 -24.60 8.08
N LYS A 199 8.31 -23.77 7.05
CA LYS A 199 8.68 -24.13 5.68
C LYS A 199 10.18 -24.33 5.51
N LEU A 200 11.01 -23.45 6.08
CA LEU A 200 12.46 -23.58 6.01
C LEU A 200 12.94 -24.83 6.78
N GLU A 201 12.38 -25.11 7.95
CA GLU A 201 12.68 -26.30 8.74
C GLU A 201 12.36 -27.58 7.95
N ARG A 202 11.20 -27.66 7.26
CA ARG A 202 10.83 -28.81 6.39
C ARG A 202 11.83 -29.03 5.25
N HIS A 203 12.52 -27.99 4.80
CA HIS A 203 13.52 -28.07 3.73
C HIS A 203 14.96 -28.12 4.25
N ASN A 204 15.16 -28.28 5.56
CA ASN A 204 16.47 -28.28 6.21
C ASN A 204 17.30 -27.00 5.90
N LYS A 205 16.64 -25.84 5.82
CA LYS A 205 17.27 -24.56 5.54
C LYS A 205 17.34 -23.70 6.79
N SER A 206 18.44 -22.91 6.93
CA SER A 206 18.56 -21.93 8.01
C SER A 206 17.53 -20.82 7.86
N PHE A 207 17.03 -20.34 9.01
CA PHE A 207 16.16 -19.17 9.04
C PHE A 207 16.79 -17.92 8.41
N PHE A 208 18.09 -17.73 8.55
CA PHE A 208 18.84 -16.61 7.96
C PHE A 208 19.31 -16.85 6.52
N SER A 209 18.78 -17.85 5.83
CA SER A 209 19.10 -18.09 4.42
C SER A 209 18.42 -17.06 3.51
N LEU A 210 18.96 -16.85 2.31
CA LEU A 210 18.36 -16.02 1.25
C LEU A 210 17.05 -16.61 0.72
N ASP A 211 16.72 -17.84 1.08
CA ASP A 211 15.43 -18.46 0.77
C ASP A 211 14.30 -17.95 1.68
N ASN A 212 14.63 -17.30 2.80
CA ASN A 212 13.64 -16.77 3.72
C ASN A 212 12.87 -15.59 3.10
N LYS A 213 11.63 -15.86 2.71
CA LYS A 213 10.76 -14.87 2.05
C LYS A 213 10.27 -13.78 3.00
N TRP A 214 10.14 -14.09 4.28
CA TRP A 214 9.78 -13.11 5.30
C TRP A 214 10.89 -12.07 5.47
N ILE A 215 12.16 -12.49 5.66
CA ILE A 215 13.31 -11.58 5.72
C ILE A 215 13.43 -10.78 4.43
N LEU A 216 13.36 -11.43 3.26
CA LEU A 216 13.42 -10.73 1.97
C LEU A 216 12.31 -9.68 1.83
N GLY A 217 11.10 -9.93 2.38
CA GLY A 217 10.03 -8.95 2.40
C GLY A 217 10.46 -7.65 3.10
N TYR A 218 11.03 -7.77 4.29
CA TYR A 218 11.52 -6.60 5.05
C TYR A 218 12.75 -5.94 4.42
N LEU A 219 13.62 -6.68 3.71
CA LEU A 219 14.74 -6.09 2.99
C LEU A 219 14.31 -5.10 1.90
N TYR A 220 13.11 -5.28 1.32
CA TYR A 220 12.54 -4.28 0.40
C TYR A 220 12.21 -2.94 1.07
N SER A 221 12.04 -2.90 2.40
CA SER A 221 11.82 -1.66 3.16
C SER A 221 13.11 -0.91 3.49
N LEU A 222 14.28 -1.54 3.41
CA LEU A 222 15.56 -0.93 3.79
C LEU A 222 15.85 0.37 3.03
N PRO A 223 15.65 0.48 1.69
CA PRO A 223 15.89 1.73 0.98
C PRO A 223 15.07 2.90 1.54
N SER A 224 13.81 2.67 1.92
CA SER A 224 12.97 3.72 2.53
C SER A 224 13.47 4.08 3.93
N ILE A 225 13.86 3.10 4.74
CA ILE A 225 14.43 3.33 6.08
C ILE A 225 15.69 4.17 5.97
N VAL A 226 16.64 3.78 5.10
CA VAL A 226 17.88 4.54 4.88
C VAL A 226 17.58 5.96 4.40
N LEU A 227 16.63 6.13 3.47
CA LEU A 227 16.22 7.43 2.97
C LEU A 227 15.71 8.32 4.10
N PHE A 228 14.85 7.80 4.98
CA PHE A 228 14.27 8.60 6.09
C PHE A 228 15.28 8.88 7.21
N VAL A 229 16.13 7.93 7.56
CA VAL A 229 17.23 8.15 8.52
C VAL A 229 18.15 9.25 8.00
N TRP A 230 18.58 9.15 6.74
CA TRP A 230 19.45 10.18 6.13
C TRP A 230 18.76 11.55 6.06
N SER A 231 17.50 11.64 5.63
CA SER A 231 16.78 12.90 5.52
C SER A 231 16.40 13.49 6.89
N GLY A 232 16.25 12.65 7.92
CA GLY A 232 15.99 13.06 9.29
C GLY A 232 17.22 13.54 10.05
N GLY A 233 18.42 13.40 9.47
CA GLY A 233 19.67 13.85 10.12
C GLY A 233 20.14 12.94 11.26
N ILE A 234 19.72 11.66 11.27
CA ILE A 234 20.07 10.65 12.29
C ILE A 234 21.17 9.74 11.77
#